data_084edd1da8ab1b34a4a20b7a1e7ef88b
#
_entry.id   084edd1da8ab1b34a4a20b7a1e7ef88b
#
_cell.length_a   1.000
_cell.length_b   1.000
_cell.length_c   1.000
_cell.angle_alpha   90.00
_cell.angle_beta   90.00
_cell.angle_gamma   90.00
#
_symmetry.space_group_name_H-M   'P 1'
#
loop_
_entity.id
_entity.type
_entity.pdbx_description
1 polymer ?
#
loop_
_entity_poly.entity_id
_entity_poly.type
_entity_poly.pdbx_seq_one_letter_code
_entity_poly.pdbx_strand_id
1 'polypeptide(L)'
;MGSQERKTQKMMINKTFTKIFDGNTERYLLLKEITPEGKKETTQPHGSFPVDLHLDPKQPNKIFGRSPVKYTNEGKGLCRWIGLDVDLKLEPKEACSKAWSVDTDIVPFRSTNGKWHYYKFLKDFIDVDRARLIKDKLVEQFNILGLKCDKDKCLPQGYNLKDKTPGNQLYLPRFYDGTIPYSPRGEPLTESQFLFRLDNLKHPLISGSVGLVSGTGDTGGRQKVLFTIALYLKHGDLPPEYLYEVNKNFTEP
;
A
#
# COMPACT_ATOMS: atom_id res chain seq x y z
N MET A 1 5.00 29.79 -5.56
CA MET A 1 5.93 28.86 -4.87
C MET A 1 7.33 29.07 -5.41
N GLY A 2 8.27 29.47 -4.55
CA GLY A 2 9.66 29.73 -4.91
C GLY A 2 10.44 28.45 -5.24
N SER A 3 11.57 28.59 -5.95
CA SER A 3 12.45 27.45 -6.33
C SER A 3 12.91 26.63 -5.11
N GLN A 4 13.17 27.30 -3.98
CA GLN A 4 13.61 26.70 -2.73
C GLN A 4 12.52 25.84 -2.08
N GLU A 5 11.28 26.33 -2.07
CA GLU A 5 10.12 25.59 -1.53
C GLU A 5 9.85 24.31 -2.30
N ARG A 6 9.95 24.34 -3.64
CA ARG A 6 9.80 23.16 -4.49
C ARG A 6 10.87 22.10 -4.21
N LYS A 7 12.13 22.51 -3.99
CA LYS A 7 13.21 21.58 -3.63
C LYS A 7 12.97 20.91 -2.28
N THR A 8 12.56 21.68 -1.28
CA THR A 8 12.26 21.17 0.06
C THR A 8 11.10 20.18 0.02
N GLN A 9 10.02 20.51 -0.70
CA GLN A 9 8.87 19.62 -0.88
C GLN A 9 9.26 18.31 -1.57
N LYS A 10 10.02 18.36 -2.68
CA LYS A 10 10.51 17.16 -3.38
C LYS A 10 11.37 16.28 -2.46
N MET A 11 12.26 16.86 -1.69
CA MET A 11 13.09 16.12 -0.74
C MET A 11 12.25 15.42 0.35
N MET A 12 11.23 16.09 0.85
CA MET A 12 10.31 15.53 1.84
C MET A 12 9.52 14.35 1.27
N ILE A 13 9.03 14.47 0.05
CA ILE A 13 8.32 13.42 -0.68
C ILE A 13 9.20 12.20 -0.86
N ASN A 14 10.41 12.37 -1.39
CA ASN A 14 11.36 11.28 -1.62
C ASN A 14 11.72 10.55 -0.32
N LYS A 15 11.94 11.30 0.77
CA LYS A 15 12.20 10.75 2.10
C LYS A 15 11.02 9.93 2.62
N THR A 16 9.81 10.44 2.48
CA THR A 16 8.59 9.75 2.92
C THR A 16 8.33 8.50 2.09
N PHE A 17 8.45 8.60 0.75
CA PHE A 17 8.33 7.46 -0.15
C PHE A 17 9.31 6.34 0.20
N THR A 18 10.60 6.68 0.37
CA THR A 18 11.64 5.72 0.76
C THR A 18 11.33 5.05 2.09
N LYS A 19 10.80 5.79 3.05
CA LYS A 19 10.40 5.26 4.36
C LYS A 19 9.23 4.31 4.27
N ILE A 20 8.23 4.62 3.45
CA ILE A 20 6.99 3.82 3.29
C ILE A 20 7.29 2.52 2.57
N PHE A 21 7.97 2.62 1.42
CA PHE A 21 8.39 1.47 0.63
C PHE A 21 9.78 0.96 1.02
N ASP A 22 10.16 1.09 2.29
CA ASP A 22 11.42 0.53 2.76
C ASP A 22 11.40 -1.01 2.64
N GLY A 23 12.48 -1.55 2.12
CA GLY A 23 12.61 -2.95 1.78
C GLY A 23 14.04 -3.28 1.40
N ASN A 24 14.26 -4.15 0.40
CA ASN A 24 15.60 -4.56 0.01
C ASN A 24 16.48 -3.37 -0.33
N THR A 25 17.69 -3.33 0.24
CA THR A 25 18.66 -2.23 0.08
C THR A 25 19.79 -2.56 -0.90
N GLU A 26 19.89 -3.81 -1.32
CA GLU A 26 21.03 -4.29 -2.13
C GLU A 26 20.69 -4.42 -3.60
N ARG A 27 19.41 -4.62 -3.92
CA ARG A 27 18.93 -4.81 -5.30
C ARG A 27 17.56 -4.18 -5.50
N TYR A 28 17.32 -3.73 -6.72
CA TYR A 28 16.00 -3.25 -7.16
C TYR A 28 15.69 -3.81 -8.55
N LEU A 29 14.42 -3.81 -8.95
CA LEU A 29 13.98 -4.18 -10.27
C LEU A 29 14.00 -2.94 -11.18
N LEU A 30 14.52 -3.08 -12.37
CA LEU A 30 14.46 -2.05 -13.43
C LEU A 30 13.81 -2.66 -14.68
N LEU A 31 12.74 -2.03 -15.15
CA LEU A 31 12.19 -2.29 -16.47
C LEU A 31 13.12 -1.66 -17.51
N LYS A 32 13.69 -2.48 -18.39
CA LYS A 32 14.50 -2.03 -19.52
C LYS A 32 13.62 -1.61 -20.68
N GLU A 33 12.79 -2.54 -21.12
CA GLU A 33 11.89 -2.31 -22.25
C GLU A 33 10.64 -3.22 -22.17
N ILE A 34 9.66 -2.90 -22.98
CA ILE A 34 8.50 -3.75 -23.25
C ILE A 34 8.60 -4.12 -24.74
N THR A 35 8.76 -5.42 -25.02
CA THR A 35 8.87 -5.89 -26.41
C THR A 35 7.56 -5.63 -27.18
N PRO A 36 7.59 -5.67 -28.51
CA PRO A 36 6.37 -5.52 -29.32
C PRO A 36 5.24 -6.49 -28.95
N GLU A 37 5.61 -7.68 -28.46
CA GLU A 37 4.67 -8.72 -27.99
C GLU A 37 4.17 -8.46 -26.55
N GLY A 38 4.55 -7.33 -25.93
CA GLY A 38 4.15 -6.95 -24.58
C GLY A 38 4.92 -7.62 -23.45
N LYS A 39 6.01 -8.35 -23.76
CA LYS A 39 6.86 -8.97 -22.73
C LYS A 39 7.77 -7.91 -22.11
N LYS A 40 7.82 -7.90 -20.78
CA LYS A 40 8.70 -7.00 -20.02
C LYS A 40 10.10 -7.56 -19.88
N GLU A 41 11.06 -6.88 -20.43
CA GLU A 41 12.48 -7.15 -20.14
C GLU A 41 12.95 -6.39 -18.92
N THR A 42 13.50 -7.12 -17.96
CA THR A 42 13.86 -6.60 -16.65
C THR A 42 15.30 -6.95 -16.29
N THR A 43 15.89 -6.14 -15.42
CA THR A 43 17.16 -6.43 -14.78
C THR A 43 17.09 -6.11 -13.29
N GLN A 44 18.00 -6.68 -12.51
CA GLN A 44 18.09 -6.44 -11.07
C GLN A 44 19.46 -5.84 -10.73
N PRO A 45 19.64 -4.53 -10.93
CA PRO A 45 20.87 -3.85 -10.55
C PRO A 45 21.14 -3.96 -9.06
N HIS A 46 22.41 -3.99 -8.70
CA HIS A 46 22.85 -3.82 -7.32
C HIS A 46 22.81 -2.36 -6.91
N GLY A 47 22.47 -2.10 -5.67
CA GLY A 47 22.46 -0.78 -5.06
C GLY A 47 21.13 -0.39 -4.43
N SER A 48 21.13 0.79 -3.85
CA SER A 48 19.93 1.36 -3.22
C SER A 48 18.87 1.74 -4.26
N PHE A 49 17.60 1.64 -3.87
CA PHE A 49 16.47 2.03 -4.72
C PHE A 49 16.59 3.50 -5.15
N PRO A 50 16.58 3.80 -6.46
CA PRO A 50 16.85 5.14 -6.97
C PRO A 50 15.58 6.00 -6.95
N VAL A 51 15.13 6.41 -5.78
CA VAL A 51 13.87 7.14 -5.55
C VAL A 51 13.77 8.43 -6.37
N ASP A 52 14.87 9.18 -6.49
CA ASP A 52 14.89 10.44 -7.26
C ASP A 52 14.59 10.24 -8.74
N LEU A 53 15.09 9.15 -9.34
CA LEU A 53 14.81 8.80 -10.72
C LEU A 53 13.41 8.19 -10.86
N HIS A 54 12.97 7.42 -9.86
CA HIS A 54 11.67 6.76 -9.87
C HIS A 54 10.51 7.78 -9.83
N LEU A 55 10.66 8.84 -9.05
CA LEU A 55 9.65 9.89 -8.88
C LEU A 55 9.87 11.11 -9.81
N ASP A 56 10.81 11.03 -10.75
CA ASP A 56 11.04 12.12 -11.71
C ASP A 56 10.10 11.97 -12.93
N PRO A 57 9.12 12.87 -13.11
CA PRO A 57 8.22 12.82 -14.26
C PRO A 57 8.93 13.06 -15.60
N LYS A 58 10.16 13.59 -15.58
CA LYS A 58 11.01 13.74 -16.77
C LYS A 58 11.65 12.41 -17.22
N GLN A 59 11.54 11.36 -16.42
CA GLN A 59 12.08 10.02 -16.68
C GLN A 59 10.97 8.96 -16.79
N PRO A 60 9.97 9.11 -17.67
CA PRO A 60 8.79 8.26 -17.70
C PRO A 60 9.12 6.79 -18.00
N ASN A 61 10.24 6.53 -18.67
CA ASN A 61 10.67 5.17 -19.03
C ASN A 61 11.49 4.48 -17.91
N LYS A 62 11.79 5.17 -16.82
CA LYS A 62 12.53 4.62 -15.68
C LYS A 62 11.58 4.03 -14.63
N ILE A 63 11.09 2.83 -14.88
CA ILE A 63 10.17 2.12 -13.96
C ILE A 63 10.98 1.18 -13.07
N PHE A 64 10.88 1.40 -11.77
CA PHE A 64 11.60 0.64 -10.78
C PHE A 64 10.65 -0.15 -9.88
N GLY A 65 11.12 -1.31 -9.43
CA GLY A 65 10.42 -2.13 -8.45
C GLY A 65 11.33 -2.49 -7.28
N ARG A 66 10.73 -2.97 -6.21
CA ARG A 66 11.44 -3.34 -4.98
C ARG A 66 10.79 -4.55 -4.33
N SER A 67 11.59 -5.34 -3.63
CA SER A 67 11.10 -6.32 -2.68
C SER A 67 10.85 -5.65 -1.31
N PRO A 68 9.77 -6.02 -0.59
CA PRO A 68 9.55 -5.55 0.77
C PRO A 68 10.52 -6.15 1.79
N VAL A 69 11.27 -7.18 1.42
CA VAL A 69 12.14 -7.92 2.34
C VAL A 69 13.47 -7.20 2.53
N LYS A 70 13.72 -6.75 3.75
CA LYS A 70 14.98 -6.14 4.18
C LYS A 70 15.68 -7.09 5.15
N TYR A 71 16.96 -7.32 4.93
CA TYR A 71 17.75 -8.15 5.82
C TYR A 71 18.48 -7.32 6.87
N THR A 72 18.48 -7.79 8.11
CA THR A 72 19.36 -7.25 9.17
C THR A 72 20.77 -7.82 9.02
N ASN A 73 21.72 -7.22 9.74
CA ASN A 73 23.10 -7.76 9.80
C ASN A 73 23.14 -9.20 10.33
N GLU A 74 22.19 -9.54 11.22
CA GLU A 74 22.02 -10.89 11.80
C GLU A 74 21.36 -11.89 10.83
N GLY A 75 20.98 -11.45 9.62
CA GLY A 75 20.34 -12.30 8.61
C GLY A 75 18.83 -12.47 8.79
N LYS A 76 18.19 -11.76 9.72
CA LYS A 76 16.72 -11.79 9.87
C LYS A 76 16.07 -11.02 8.71
N GLY A 77 15.05 -11.58 8.11
CA GLY A 77 14.20 -10.90 7.15
C GLY A 77 13.11 -10.08 7.84
N LEU A 78 13.02 -8.81 7.51
CA LEU A 78 12.02 -7.88 7.99
C LEU A 78 11.20 -7.32 6.84
N CYS A 79 9.93 -7.01 7.10
CA CYS A 79 9.01 -6.47 6.13
C CYS A 79 8.18 -5.33 6.73
N ARG A 80 7.97 -4.25 5.98
CA ARG A 80 7.19 -3.09 6.39
C ARG A 80 5.95 -2.84 5.53
N TRP A 81 5.85 -3.47 4.38
CA TRP A 81 4.68 -3.38 3.52
C TRP A 81 4.42 -4.70 2.81
N ILE A 82 3.18 -4.90 2.45
CA ILE A 82 2.68 -6.06 1.70
C ILE A 82 2.14 -5.53 0.39
N GLY A 83 2.47 -6.19 -0.71
CA GLY A 83 1.97 -5.84 -2.04
C GLY A 83 1.12 -6.97 -2.61
N LEU A 84 -0.08 -6.64 -3.08
CA LEU A 84 -0.98 -7.58 -3.75
C LEU A 84 -1.12 -7.18 -5.22
N ASP A 85 -0.94 -8.13 -6.12
CA ASP A 85 -1.11 -7.96 -7.56
C ASP A 85 -2.45 -8.58 -8.00
N VAL A 86 -3.32 -7.76 -8.56
CA VAL A 86 -4.66 -8.16 -9.02
C VAL A 86 -4.76 -7.93 -10.51
N ASP A 87 -4.82 -9.02 -11.27
CA ASP A 87 -4.82 -9.04 -12.73
C ASP A 87 -6.21 -8.72 -13.35
N LEU A 88 -7.04 -7.95 -12.65
CA LEU A 88 -8.35 -7.51 -13.14
C LEU A 88 -8.37 -6.02 -13.46
N LYS A 89 -9.12 -5.67 -14.50
CA LYS A 89 -9.47 -4.28 -14.83
C LYS A 89 -10.85 -4.00 -14.23
N LEU A 90 -10.86 -3.33 -13.08
CA LEU A 90 -12.07 -2.95 -12.36
C LEU A 90 -12.23 -1.42 -12.42
N GLU A 91 -13.46 -0.97 -12.31
CA GLU A 91 -13.71 0.47 -12.09
C GLU A 91 -13.20 0.88 -10.69
N PRO A 92 -12.69 2.11 -10.55
CA PRO A 92 -12.06 2.55 -9.30
C PRO A 92 -12.95 2.37 -8.06
N LYS A 93 -14.22 2.71 -8.16
CA LYS A 93 -15.17 2.57 -7.04
C LYS A 93 -15.31 1.11 -6.59
N GLU A 94 -15.42 0.18 -7.52
CA GLU A 94 -15.54 -1.24 -7.22
C GLU A 94 -14.23 -1.79 -6.62
N ALA A 95 -13.09 -1.49 -7.26
CA ALA A 95 -11.78 -1.94 -6.80
C ALA A 95 -11.48 -1.50 -5.37
N CYS A 96 -11.76 -0.22 -5.06
CA CYS A 96 -11.50 0.36 -3.75
C CYS A 96 -12.48 -0.13 -2.69
N SER A 97 -13.77 -0.21 -3.01
CA SER A 97 -14.79 -0.72 -2.09
C SER A 97 -14.51 -2.17 -1.66
N LYS A 98 -14.18 -3.04 -2.62
CA LYS A 98 -13.81 -4.44 -2.32
C LYS A 98 -12.58 -4.54 -1.42
N ALA A 99 -11.51 -3.80 -1.74
CA ALA A 99 -10.30 -3.81 -0.92
C ALA A 99 -10.58 -3.32 0.50
N TRP A 100 -11.37 -2.29 0.62
CA TRP A 100 -11.68 -1.66 1.90
C TRP A 100 -12.59 -2.51 2.80
N SER A 101 -13.45 -3.33 2.20
CA SER A 101 -14.24 -4.31 2.97
C SER A 101 -13.40 -5.42 3.59
N VAL A 102 -12.18 -5.65 3.06
CA VAL A 102 -11.22 -6.59 3.64
C VAL A 102 -10.39 -5.92 4.73
N ASP A 103 -9.84 -4.74 4.44
CA ASP A 103 -8.96 -4.04 5.36
C ASP A 103 -8.88 -2.54 5.00
N THR A 104 -9.25 -1.68 5.94
CA THR A 104 -9.29 -0.22 5.75
C THR A 104 -7.92 0.43 5.57
N ASP A 105 -6.84 -0.27 5.95
CA ASP A 105 -5.46 0.21 5.81
C ASP A 105 -4.87 -0.11 4.42
N ILE A 106 -5.61 -0.82 3.57
CA ILE A 106 -5.17 -1.11 2.21
C ILE A 106 -5.33 0.13 1.34
N VAL A 107 -4.26 0.45 0.61
CA VAL A 107 -4.26 1.53 -0.37
C VAL A 107 -4.23 0.95 -1.78
N PRO A 108 -5.28 1.17 -2.59
CA PRO A 108 -5.34 0.75 -3.98
C PRO A 108 -4.51 1.69 -4.87
N PHE A 109 -3.77 1.09 -5.82
CA PHE A 109 -3.09 1.80 -6.90
C PHE A 109 -3.50 1.21 -8.24
N ARG A 110 -3.89 2.06 -9.17
CA ARG A 110 -4.13 1.63 -10.54
C ARG A 110 -2.81 1.62 -11.30
N SER A 111 -2.49 0.53 -11.97
CA SER A 111 -1.32 0.43 -12.84
C SER A 111 -1.59 1.06 -14.21
N THR A 112 -0.53 1.36 -14.98
CA THR A 112 -0.63 1.97 -16.33
C THR A 112 -1.47 1.18 -17.33
N ASN A 113 -1.58 -0.14 -17.11
CA ASN A 113 -2.40 -1.02 -17.96
C ASN A 113 -3.84 -1.22 -17.44
N GLY A 114 -4.24 -0.45 -16.41
CA GLY A 114 -5.59 -0.47 -15.84
C GLY A 114 -5.84 -1.59 -14.81
N LYS A 115 -4.84 -2.40 -14.49
CA LYS A 115 -4.90 -3.40 -13.41
C LYS A 115 -4.64 -2.75 -12.06
N TRP A 116 -4.76 -3.51 -10.98
CA TRP A 116 -4.69 -2.99 -9.63
C TRP A 116 -3.57 -3.62 -8.82
N HIS A 117 -2.80 -2.77 -8.14
CA HIS A 117 -1.92 -3.16 -7.05
C HIS A 117 -2.51 -2.62 -5.75
N TYR A 118 -2.46 -3.41 -4.70
CA TYR A 118 -2.93 -3.01 -3.37
C TYR A 118 -1.77 -3.12 -2.39
N TYR A 119 -1.60 -2.09 -1.59
CA TYR A 119 -0.53 -2.06 -0.61
C TYR A 119 -1.11 -1.95 0.79
N LYS A 120 -0.69 -2.86 1.69
CA LYS A 120 -0.89 -2.70 3.11
C LYS A 120 0.42 -2.26 3.74
N PHE A 121 0.41 -1.08 4.35
CA PHE A 121 1.56 -0.55 5.06
C PHE A 121 1.49 -0.95 6.53
N LEU A 122 2.61 -1.40 7.08
CA LEU A 122 2.73 -1.80 8.46
C LEU A 122 3.35 -0.64 9.27
N LYS A 123 2.88 -0.46 10.49
CA LYS A 123 3.40 0.59 11.38
C LYS A 123 4.90 0.45 11.60
N ASP A 124 5.32 -0.77 11.90
CA ASP A 124 6.70 -1.13 12.20
C ASP A 124 7.18 -2.27 11.29
N PHE A 125 8.47 -2.51 11.28
CA PHE A 125 9.01 -3.71 10.68
C PHE A 125 8.57 -4.94 11.48
N ILE A 126 8.06 -5.93 10.80
CA ILE A 126 7.76 -7.24 11.36
C ILE A 126 8.59 -8.31 10.68
N ASP A 127 8.68 -9.46 11.32
CA ASP A 127 9.29 -10.65 10.72
C ASP A 127 8.63 -10.99 9.37
N VAL A 128 9.45 -11.37 8.38
CA VAL A 128 8.98 -11.60 7.02
C VAL A 128 8.03 -12.81 6.92
N ASP A 129 8.20 -13.85 7.74
CA ASP A 129 7.29 -15.00 7.75
C ASP A 129 5.93 -14.59 8.31
N ARG A 130 5.91 -13.72 9.33
CA ARG A 130 4.66 -13.12 9.82
C ARG A 130 3.98 -12.25 8.75
N ALA A 131 4.76 -11.43 8.03
CA ALA A 131 4.22 -10.64 6.92
C ALA A 131 3.63 -11.52 5.82
N ARG A 132 4.28 -12.67 5.52
CA ARG A 132 3.78 -13.66 4.56
C ARG A 132 2.44 -14.27 5.00
N LEU A 133 2.29 -14.59 6.28
CA LEU A 133 1.01 -15.11 6.79
C LEU A 133 -0.12 -14.07 6.67
N ILE A 134 0.17 -12.79 6.92
CA ILE A 134 -0.80 -11.71 6.70
C ILE A 134 -1.14 -11.60 5.21
N LYS A 135 -0.14 -11.61 4.33
CA LYS A 135 -0.34 -11.60 2.87
C LYS A 135 -1.24 -12.76 2.42
N ASP A 136 -0.97 -13.97 2.90
CA ASP A 136 -1.73 -15.17 2.50
C ASP A 136 -3.21 -15.05 2.88
N LYS A 137 -3.51 -14.53 4.07
CA LYS A 137 -4.90 -14.25 4.50
C LYS A 137 -5.57 -13.16 3.64
N LEU A 138 -4.86 -12.09 3.31
CA LEU A 138 -5.38 -11.05 2.44
C LEU A 138 -5.69 -11.59 1.04
N VAL A 139 -4.80 -12.41 0.47
CA VAL A 139 -5.00 -13.07 -0.83
C VAL A 139 -6.26 -13.94 -0.81
N GLU A 140 -6.45 -14.72 0.25
CA GLU A 140 -7.65 -15.54 0.41
C GLU A 140 -8.93 -14.69 0.43
N GLN A 141 -8.96 -13.64 1.25
CA GLN A 141 -10.10 -12.72 1.34
C GLN A 141 -10.38 -11.99 0.01
N PHE A 142 -9.33 -11.54 -0.68
CA PHE A 142 -9.44 -10.94 -2.01
C PHE A 142 -10.05 -11.90 -3.04
N ASN A 143 -9.63 -13.17 -3.01
CA ASN A 143 -10.16 -14.20 -3.90
C ASN A 143 -11.62 -14.53 -3.61
N ILE A 144 -12.04 -14.55 -2.34
CA ILE A 144 -13.46 -14.69 -1.94
C ILE A 144 -14.31 -13.56 -2.54
N LEU A 145 -13.77 -12.33 -2.61
CA LEU A 145 -14.45 -11.18 -3.24
C LEU A 145 -14.33 -11.16 -4.78
N GLY A 146 -13.73 -12.19 -5.38
CA GLY A 146 -13.56 -12.30 -6.83
C GLY A 146 -12.47 -11.39 -7.41
N LEU A 147 -11.52 -10.92 -6.60
CA LEU A 147 -10.45 -10.04 -7.06
C LEU A 147 -9.31 -10.77 -7.81
N LYS A 148 -9.33 -12.10 -7.86
CA LYS A 148 -8.36 -12.94 -8.61
C LYS A 148 -6.90 -12.56 -8.31
N CYS A 149 -6.55 -12.63 -7.04
CA CYS A 149 -5.23 -12.34 -6.55
C CYS A 149 -4.34 -13.60 -6.63
N ASP A 150 -3.24 -13.52 -7.39
CA ASP A 150 -2.29 -14.63 -7.51
C ASP A 150 -1.30 -14.59 -6.33
N LYS A 151 -1.34 -15.63 -5.50
CA LYS A 151 -0.50 -15.74 -4.30
C LYS A 151 0.99 -15.61 -4.61
N ASP A 152 1.43 -16.15 -5.74
CA ASP A 152 2.85 -16.18 -6.12
C ASP A 152 3.35 -14.84 -6.67
N LYS A 153 2.43 -13.96 -7.09
CA LYS A 153 2.76 -12.59 -7.50
C LYS A 153 2.67 -11.58 -6.35
N CYS A 154 2.07 -11.97 -5.23
CA CYS A 154 1.91 -11.10 -4.06
C CYS A 154 3.12 -11.16 -3.14
N LEU A 155 3.47 -10.03 -2.52
CA LEU A 155 4.68 -9.86 -1.73
C LEU A 155 4.41 -9.77 -0.22
N PRO A 156 5.29 -10.29 0.64
CA PRO A 156 6.58 -10.96 0.36
C PRO A 156 6.41 -12.38 -0.17
N GLN A 157 7.23 -12.76 -1.17
CA GLN A 157 7.22 -14.09 -1.78
C GLN A 157 8.60 -14.40 -2.39
N GLY A 158 8.98 -15.70 -2.42
CA GLY A 158 10.21 -16.17 -3.07
C GLY A 158 11.52 -15.72 -2.42
N TYR A 159 11.48 -15.24 -1.16
CA TYR A 159 12.66 -14.88 -0.41
C TYR A 159 13.37 -16.12 0.19
N ASN A 160 14.67 -16.01 0.41
CA ASN A 160 15.46 -17.04 1.07
C ASN A 160 16.32 -16.40 2.17
N LEU A 161 16.05 -16.78 3.43
CA LEU A 161 16.76 -16.24 4.58
C LEU A 161 18.23 -16.66 4.65
N LYS A 162 18.56 -17.87 4.17
CA LYS A 162 19.94 -18.39 4.19
C LYS A 162 20.86 -17.61 3.26
N ASP A 163 20.40 -17.40 2.02
CA ASP A 163 21.18 -16.75 0.98
C ASP A 163 20.91 -15.23 0.91
N LYS A 164 20.08 -14.70 1.84
CA LYS A 164 19.62 -13.31 1.85
C LYS A 164 19.02 -12.86 0.52
N THR A 165 18.38 -13.80 -0.20
CA THR A 165 17.70 -13.49 -1.46
C THR A 165 16.41 -12.72 -1.15
N PRO A 166 16.21 -11.50 -1.71
CA PRO A 166 15.06 -10.65 -1.37
C PRO A 166 13.72 -11.17 -1.92
N GLY A 167 13.75 -12.18 -2.78
CA GLY A 167 12.58 -12.75 -3.42
C GLY A 167 12.01 -11.86 -4.54
N ASN A 168 10.73 -12.05 -4.81
CA ASN A 168 10.02 -11.33 -5.86
C ASN A 168 9.97 -9.82 -5.58
N GLN A 169 9.83 -9.05 -6.64
CA GLN A 169 9.80 -7.59 -6.59
C GLN A 169 8.56 -7.09 -7.35
N LEU A 170 7.99 -6.00 -6.88
CA LEU A 170 6.85 -5.34 -7.50
C LEU A 170 7.26 -3.94 -7.95
N TYR A 171 6.81 -3.52 -9.13
CA TYR A 171 6.94 -2.14 -9.57
C TYR A 171 6.17 -1.22 -8.64
N LEU A 172 6.87 -0.21 -8.10
CA LEU A 172 6.28 0.74 -7.17
C LEU A 172 5.49 1.83 -7.89
N PRO A 173 4.49 2.43 -7.24
CA PRO A 173 3.72 3.53 -7.81
C PRO A 173 4.56 4.79 -8.00
N ARG A 174 4.17 5.65 -8.94
CA ARG A 174 4.91 6.86 -9.31
C ARG A 174 4.12 8.16 -9.21
N PHE A 175 2.86 8.18 -8.88
CA PHE A 175 1.97 9.36 -8.84
C PHE A 175 1.77 10.12 -10.16
N TYR A 176 2.34 9.67 -11.26
CA TYR A 176 2.14 10.15 -12.62
C TYR A 176 1.97 8.95 -13.55
N ASP A 177 1.70 9.19 -14.85
CA ASP A 177 1.50 8.15 -15.86
C ASP A 177 0.40 7.09 -15.56
N GLY A 178 -0.59 7.43 -14.76
CA GLY A 178 -1.72 6.55 -14.43
C GLY A 178 -1.47 5.59 -13.26
N THR A 179 -0.28 5.59 -12.63
CA THR A 179 -0.03 4.83 -11.40
C THR A 179 -0.36 5.64 -10.16
N ILE A 180 -1.63 5.99 -9.99
CA ILE A 180 -2.10 6.87 -8.92
C ILE A 180 -2.72 6.04 -7.79
N PRO A 181 -2.55 6.48 -6.52
CA PRO A 181 -3.30 5.93 -5.41
C PRO A 181 -4.75 6.40 -5.43
N TYR A 182 -5.63 5.61 -4.87
CA TYR A 182 -7.05 5.91 -4.79
C TYR A 182 -7.53 5.95 -3.34
N SER A 183 -8.52 6.82 -3.09
CA SER A 183 -9.27 6.84 -1.85
C SER A 183 -10.21 5.62 -1.75
N PRO A 184 -10.76 5.33 -0.56
CA PRO A 184 -11.79 4.30 -0.41
C PRO A 184 -13.03 4.52 -1.31
N ARG A 185 -13.29 5.76 -1.70
CA ARG A 185 -14.41 6.12 -2.60
C ARG A 185 -14.10 5.88 -4.08
N GLY A 186 -12.89 5.48 -4.41
CA GLY A 186 -12.45 5.32 -5.79
C GLY A 186 -12.07 6.64 -6.47
N GLU A 187 -11.75 7.68 -5.69
CA GLU A 187 -11.26 8.96 -6.20
C GLU A 187 -9.74 8.95 -6.24
N PRO A 188 -9.11 9.49 -7.28
CA PRO A 188 -7.66 9.59 -7.35
C PRO A 188 -7.14 10.53 -6.26
N LEU A 189 -6.08 10.10 -5.57
CA LEU A 189 -5.40 10.91 -4.56
C LEU A 189 -4.20 11.63 -5.18
N THR A 190 -4.02 12.89 -4.81
CA THR A 190 -2.76 13.59 -5.05
C THR A 190 -1.67 12.98 -4.15
N GLU A 191 -0.42 13.23 -4.52
CA GLU A 191 0.72 12.80 -3.71
C GLU A 191 0.63 13.32 -2.26
N SER A 192 0.26 14.57 -2.06
CA SER A 192 0.10 15.17 -0.72
C SER A 192 -1.02 14.49 0.08
N GLN A 193 -2.16 14.20 -0.55
CA GLN A 193 -3.27 13.49 0.10
C GLN A 193 -2.88 12.05 0.47
N PHE A 194 -2.16 11.38 -0.41
CA PHE A 194 -1.65 10.03 -0.14
C PHE A 194 -0.67 10.03 1.04
N LEU A 195 0.30 10.94 1.06
CA LEU A 195 1.26 11.04 2.14
C LEU A 195 0.60 11.39 3.48
N PHE A 196 -0.37 12.32 3.46
CA PHE A 196 -1.17 12.65 4.63
C PHE A 196 -1.94 11.44 5.16
N ARG A 197 -2.58 10.67 4.27
CA ARG A 197 -3.28 9.44 4.65
C ARG A 197 -2.34 8.43 5.31
N LEU A 198 -1.15 8.23 4.75
CA LEU A 198 -0.17 7.30 5.31
C LEU A 198 0.35 7.75 6.68
N ASP A 199 0.54 9.04 6.89
CA ASP A 199 0.92 9.54 8.21
C ASP A 199 -0.19 9.33 9.25
N ASN A 200 -1.44 9.35 8.83
CA ASN A 200 -2.59 9.08 9.69
C ASN A 200 -2.84 7.58 9.95
N LEU A 201 -2.42 6.68 9.02
CA LEU A 201 -2.40 5.24 9.29
C LEU A 201 -1.43 4.84 10.43
N LYS A 202 -0.53 5.73 10.81
CA LYS A 202 0.35 5.54 11.98
C LYS A 202 -0.35 5.70 13.33
N HIS A 203 -1.57 6.23 13.35
CA HIS A 203 -2.37 6.32 14.56
C HIS A 203 -3.20 5.04 14.72
N PRO A 204 -2.97 4.23 15.78
CA PRO A 204 -3.51 2.88 15.93
C PRO A 204 -5.02 2.84 16.25
N LEU A 205 -5.79 3.82 15.79
CA LEU A 205 -7.18 3.99 16.22
C LEU A 205 -8.19 3.15 15.46
N ILE A 206 -7.82 2.47 14.36
CA ILE A 206 -8.80 1.72 13.56
C ILE A 206 -8.38 0.28 13.24
N SER A 207 -7.12 -0.10 13.32
CA SER A 207 -6.64 -1.43 12.91
C SER A 207 -7.02 -2.61 13.82
N GLY A 208 -8.08 -2.54 14.50
CA GLY A 208 -8.53 -3.66 15.35
C GLY A 208 -9.93 -3.50 15.92
N SER A 209 -10.55 -2.35 15.73
CA SER A 209 -11.74 -2.04 16.50
C SER A 209 -13.06 -2.22 15.76
N VAL A 210 -13.07 -2.33 14.45
CA VAL A 210 -14.35 -2.60 13.74
C VAL A 210 -14.83 -4.04 13.98
N GLY A 211 -13.90 -4.96 14.25
CA GLY A 211 -14.25 -6.34 14.65
C GLY A 211 -14.41 -6.56 16.15
N LEU A 212 -14.09 -5.57 17.00
CA LEU A 212 -14.06 -5.69 18.46
C LEU A 212 -15.13 -4.85 19.19
N VAL A 213 -15.99 -4.18 18.48
CA VAL A 213 -17.10 -3.42 19.09
C VAL A 213 -18.35 -4.29 19.24
N SER A 214 -18.18 -5.60 19.30
CA SER A 214 -19.23 -6.49 19.81
C SER A 214 -19.16 -6.48 21.34
N GLY A 215 -19.90 -5.58 21.94
CA GLY A 215 -20.55 -5.87 23.20
C GLY A 215 -19.77 -5.76 24.51
N THR A 216 -18.91 -4.77 24.71
CA THR A 216 -18.55 -4.41 26.10
C THR A 216 -18.73 -2.93 26.30
N GLY A 217 -19.53 -2.58 27.30
CA GLY A 217 -20.07 -1.25 27.61
C GLY A 217 -19.06 -0.15 28.00
N ASP A 218 -17.94 -0.07 27.31
CA ASP A 218 -16.99 1.04 27.47
C ASP A 218 -17.38 2.23 26.59
N THR A 219 -18.10 3.17 27.19
CA THR A 219 -18.52 4.43 26.58
C THR A 219 -17.34 5.27 26.05
N GLY A 220 -16.14 5.13 26.64
CA GLY A 220 -14.93 5.83 26.21
C GLY A 220 -14.41 5.35 24.85
N GLY A 221 -14.50 4.05 24.56
CA GLY A 221 -14.11 3.47 23.27
C GLY A 221 -15.01 3.95 22.14
N ARG A 222 -16.32 3.99 22.36
CA ARG A 222 -17.33 4.46 21.39
C ARG A 222 -17.10 5.91 20.98
N GLN A 223 -16.87 6.81 21.93
CA GLN A 223 -16.60 8.23 21.65
C GLN A 223 -15.35 8.43 20.81
N LYS A 224 -14.27 7.69 21.10
CA LYS A 224 -13.04 7.73 20.32
C LYS A 224 -13.24 7.27 18.89
N VAL A 225 -13.96 6.18 18.67
CA VAL A 225 -14.27 5.66 17.33
C VAL A 225 -15.10 6.68 16.55
N LEU A 226 -16.17 7.21 17.13
CA LEU A 226 -17.03 8.21 16.48
C LEU A 226 -16.27 9.50 16.17
N PHE A 227 -15.41 9.97 17.07
CA PHE A 227 -14.57 11.15 16.84
C PHE A 227 -13.58 10.93 15.68
N THR A 228 -12.95 9.77 15.64
CA THR A 228 -12.03 9.41 14.56
C THR A 228 -12.75 9.33 13.22
N ILE A 229 -13.92 8.69 13.16
CA ILE A 229 -14.77 8.64 11.97
C ILE A 229 -15.18 10.06 11.53
N ALA A 230 -15.55 10.92 12.46
CA ALA A 230 -15.91 12.31 12.17
C ALA A 230 -14.73 13.10 11.57
N LEU A 231 -13.49 12.87 12.05
CA LEU A 231 -12.28 13.43 11.45
C LEU A 231 -12.06 12.95 10.01
N TYR A 232 -12.21 11.66 9.74
CA TYR A 232 -12.09 11.11 8.38
C TYR A 232 -13.18 11.63 7.44
N LEU A 233 -14.42 11.78 7.92
CA LEU A 233 -15.51 12.42 7.16
C LEU A 233 -15.19 13.88 6.83
N LYS A 234 -14.68 14.63 7.81
CA LYS A 234 -14.28 16.03 7.63
C LYS A 234 -13.20 16.19 6.56
N HIS A 235 -12.28 15.24 6.48
CA HIS A 235 -11.19 15.23 5.49
C HIS A 235 -11.56 14.53 4.18
N GLY A 236 -12.78 14.02 4.03
CA GLY A 236 -13.26 13.37 2.83
C GLY A 236 -12.76 11.94 2.63
N ASP A 237 -12.13 11.34 3.64
CA ASP A 237 -11.54 10.00 3.56
C ASP A 237 -12.55 8.86 3.78
N LEU A 238 -13.72 9.18 4.34
CA LEU A 238 -14.80 8.22 4.59
C LEU A 238 -16.11 8.68 3.95
N PRO A 239 -16.92 7.77 3.36
CA PRO A 239 -18.26 8.09 2.94
C PRO A 239 -19.16 8.35 4.16
N PRO A 240 -20.11 9.32 4.07
CA PRO A 240 -21.03 9.62 5.17
C PRO A 240 -21.83 8.40 5.66
N GLU A 241 -22.12 7.46 4.77
CA GLU A 241 -22.85 6.22 5.06
C GLU A 241 -22.11 5.33 6.06
N TYR A 242 -20.79 5.46 6.15
CA TYR A 242 -19.99 4.69 7.09
C TYR A 242 -20.31 5.04 8.57
N LEU A 243 -20.63 6.30 8.86
CA LEU A 243 -21.12 6.68 10.19
C LEU A 243 -22.45 5.99 10.54
N TYR A 244 -23.31 5.86 9.55
CA TYR A 244 -24.59 5.21 9.73
C TYR A 244 -24.42 3.71 10.04
N GLU A 245 -23.61 3.02 9.25
CA GLU A 245 -23.29 1.61 9.45
C GLU A 245 -22.62 1.34 10.80
N VAL A 246 -21.66 2.18 11.18
CA VAL A 246 -21.01 2.06 12.50
C VAL A 246 -22.01 2.33 13.63
N ASN A 247 -22.84 3.34 13.50
CA ASN A 247 -23.83 3.67 14.54
C ASN A 247 -24.90 2.57 14.68
N LYS A 248 -25.33 1.96 13.59
CA LYS A 248 -26.26 0.83 13.57
C LYS A 248 -25.73 -0.34 14.39
N ASN A 249 -24.45 -0.68 14.23
CA ASN A 249 -23.79 -1.76 14.99
C ASN A 249 -23.62 -1.45 16.49
N PHE A 250 -23.82 -0.20 16.91
CA PHE A 250 -23.79 0.20 18.32
C PHE A 250 -25.18 0.29 18.97
N THR A 251 -26.25 0.30 18.17
CA THR A 251 -27.61 0.53 18.66
C THR A 251 -28.49 -0.72 18.70
N GLU A 252 -28.03 -1.83 18.10
CA GLU A 252 -28.72 -3.13 18.25
C GLU A 252 -28.20 -3.83 19.50
N PRO A 253 -29.09 -4.32 20.39
CA PRO A 253 -28.74 -5.01 21.64
C PRO A 253 -28.12 -6.40 21.42
#